data_965210d065cdfb67c0354f137b8ce89a
#
_entry.id   965210d065cdfb67c0354f137b8ce89a
#
_cell.length_a   1.000
_cell.length_b   1.000
_cell.length_c   1.000
_cell.angle_alpha   90.00
_cell.angle_beta   90.00
_cell.angle_gamma   90.00
#
_symmetry.space_group_name_H-M   'P 1'
#
loop_
_entity.id
_entity.type
_entity.pdbx_description
1 polymer ?
#
loop_
_entity_poly.entity_id
_entity_poly.type
_entity_poly.pdbx_seq_one_letter_code
_entity_poly.pdbx_strand_id
1 'polypeptide(L)'
;MSDAFSSKRTPGRGAKPLAEGGGGAPVSPSPRTVALTGGGTAGHVTPHLALLPRLLERGWRVHYIGTAGGIERGLMEGRAGVRYHVISSGKLRRYFSLRNLTDPFRVAAGFFQAFRALGKVKPDVVFSKGGFVAVPVVAAAWLRGIPVLAHESDLTPGLANRISAKFARKVAATFPECAAALGKKGVYTGTPMRAALFSGSREKGLSLAGFAGDKPVLLMMGGSQGAQSVNGALRAALPALLPEMDVLHLCGRGKLEPSLAGTPGYFQAEYLDEELPHVLAAADIVLSRAGATAIGEFLALCKPMLLVPYPKGASRGDQILNARNFAARGLARVLPQEELTPETLASALRALRDGAETMRAAQRSEPGAEGTDAILALLSQLAGEKGETA
;
A
#
# COMPACT_ATOMS: atom_id res chain seq x y z
N MET A 1 26.61 36.51 86.73
CA MET A 1 25.64 37.54 86.67
C MET A 1 24.65 37.14 85.63
N SER A 2 23.57 36.53 86.07
CA SER A 2 22.24 37.09 86.17
C SER A 2 21.58 37.18 84.79
N ASP A 3 20.37 36.72 84.52
CA ASP A 3 19.27 36.18 85.28
C ASP A 3 18.34 35.38 84.39
N ALA A 4 17.59 34.47 85.02
CA ALA A 4 16.54 33.64 84.41
C ALA A 4 15.33 34.47 84.06
N PHE A 5 14.56 34.07 83.05
CA PHE A 5 13.11 34.24 83.04
C PHE A 5 12.43 33.03 82.37
N SER A 6 11.72 32.35 83.25
CA SER A 6 10.78 31.27 82.94
C SER A 6 9.51 31.82 82.27
N SER A 7 9.03 31.22 81.19
CA SER A 7 7.67 31.44 80.71
C SER A 7 7.06 30.10 80.23
N LYS A 8 6.06 29.66 81.00
CA LYS A 8 5.18 28.52 80.76
C LYS A 8 4.48 28.66 79.40
N ARG A 9 4.55 27.64 78.53
CA ARG A 9 3.64 27.51 77.42
C ARG A 9 2.77 26.26 77.58
N THR A 10 1.48 26.46 77.46
CA THR A 10 0.35 25.54 77.43
C THR A 10 0.46 24.60 76.20
N PRO A 11 -0.02 23.33 76.22
CA PRO A 11 0.02 22.43 75.17
C PRO A 11 -1.05 22.75 74.10
N GLY A 12 -0.61 23.06 72.88
CA GLY A 12 -1.43 23.25 71.69
C GLY A 12 -1.91 21.93 71.09
N ARG A 13 -3.16 21.92 70.72
CA ARG A 13 -3.93 20.83 70.10
C ARG A 13 -3.20 20.24 68.89
N GLY A 14 -3.22 18.90 68.75
CA GLY A 14 -2.69 18.12 67.66
C GLY A 14 -3.26 18.50 66.29
N ALA A 15 -2.38 18.79 65.35
CA ALA A 15 -2.67 18.85 63.94
C ALA A 15 -2.78 17.43 63.39
N LYS A 16 -3.89 17.11 62.72
CA LYS A 16 -4.05 15.87 61.93
C LYS A 16 -3.04 15.88 60.79
N PRO A 17 -2.40 14.74 60.44
CA PRO A 17 -1.60 14.63 59.21
C PRO A 17 -2.52 14.78 58.01
N LEU A 18 -2.13 15.66 57.09
CA LEU A 18 -2.71 15.75 55.75
C LEU A 18 -2.45 14.41 55.05
N ALA A 19 -3.52 13.77 54.59
CA ALA A 19 -3.45 12.59 53.74
C ALA A 19 -2.61 12.92 52.51
N GLU A 20 -1.50 12.21 52.30
CA GLU A 20 -0.74 12.20 51.06
C GLU A 20 -1.69 11.81 49.96
N GLY A 21 -1.93 12.75 49.04
CA GLY A 21 -2.68 12.48 47.82
C GLY A 21 -1.98 11.36 47.02
N GLY A 22 -2.66 10.24 46.91
CA GLY A 22 -2.21 9.13 46.08
C GLY A 22 -1.94 9.62 44.66
N GLY A 23 -0.66 9.68 44.29
CA GLY A 23 -0.23 9.87 42.94
C GLY A 23 -0.74 8.70 42.13
N GLY A 24 -1.88 8.84 41.47
CA GLY A 24 -2.34 7.88 40.48
C GLY A 24 -1.29 7.76 39.45
N ALA A 25 -0.71 6.56 39.26
CA ALA A 25 0.17 6.27 38.15
C ALA A 25 -0.51 6.74 36.84
N PRO A 26 0.21 7.34 35.89
CA PRO A 26 -0.38 7.80 34.65
C PRO A 26 -1.05 6.60 33.98
N VAL A 27 -2.38 6.65 33.87
CA VAL A 27 -3.15 5.62 33.17
C VAL A 27 -2.66 5.62 31.75
N SER A 28 -1.95 4.57 31.34
CA SER A 28 -1.53 4.39 29.96
C SER A 28 -2.77 4.51 29.07
N PRO A 29 -2.79 5.37 28.05
CA PRO A 29 -3.96 5.52 27.21
C PRO A 29 -4.34 4.15 26.63
N SER A 30 -5.64 3.80 26.70
CA SER A 30 -6.14 2.54 26.18
C SER A 30 -5.63 2.31 24.75
N PRO A 31 -5.18 1.09 24.40
CA PRO A 31 -4.62 0.83 23.07
C PRO A 31 -5.65 1.18 22.00
N ARG A 32 -5.27 2.04 21.06
CA ARG A 32 -6.13 2.44 19.94
C ARG A 32 -6.47 1.23 19.07
N THR A 33 -7.65 1.26 18.47
CA THR A 33 -8.15 0.19 17.63
C THR A 33 -8.43 0.70 16.22
N VAL A 34 -7.87 0.05 15.21
CA VAL A 34 -8.14 0.35 13.81
C VAL A 34 -8.86 -0.82 13.14
N ALA A 35 -9.86 -0.52 12.31
CA ALA A 35 -10.44 -1.49 11.40
C ALA A 35 -9.94 -1.20 9.97
N LEU A 36 -9.29 -2.17 9.36
CA LEU A 36 -8.78 -2.11 7.99
C LEU A 36 -9.80 -2.77 7.05
N THR A 37 -9.99 -2.23 5.85
CA THR A 37 -10.86 -2.83 4.84
C THR A 37 -10.38 -2.50 3.43
N GLY A 38 -10.51 -3.47 2.56
CA GLY A 38 -10.13 -3.40 1.15
C GLY A 38 -10.15 -4.80 0.55
N GLY A 39 -10.16 -4.93 -0.76
CA GLY A 39 -10.12 -6.26 -1.34
C GLY A 39 -10.50 -6.31 -2.81
N GLY A 40 -10.60 -7.53 -3.31
CA GLY A 40 -10.86 -7.82 -4.70
C GLY A 40 -9.62 -7.91 -5.58
N THR A 41 -8.53 -7.26 -5.21
CA THR A 41 -7.20 -7.39 -5.85
C THR A 41 -6.08 -7.25 -4.82
N ALA A 42 -4.88 -7.78 -5.12
CA ALA A 42 -3.71 -7.65 -4.25
C ALA A 42 -3.36 -6.17 -3.98
N GLY A 43 -3.48 -5.29 -4.98
CA GLY A 43 -3.20 -3.85 -4.84
C GLY A 43 -4.10 -3.12 -3.82
N HIS A 44 -5.27 -3.68 -3.49
CA HIS A 44 -6.12 -3.17 -2.40
C HIS A 44 -5.77 -3.74 -1.02
N VAL A 45 -4.82 -4.68 -0.94
CA VAL A 45 -4.41 -5.33 0.33
C VAL A 45 -2.97 -4.99 0.70
N THR A 46 -2.07 -4.94 -0.27
CA THR A 46 -0.64 -4.64 -0.06
C THR A 46 -0.39 -3.40 0.81
N PRO A 47 -1.11 -2.28 0.65
CA PRO A 47 -0.94 -1.12 1.53
C PRO A 47 -1.26 -1.39 3.01
N HIS A 48 -2.21 -2.30 3.31
CA HIS A 48 -2.45 -2.72 4.69
C HIS A 48 -1.28 -3.50 5.26
N LEU A 49 -0.63 -4.35 4.43
CA LEU A 49 0.58 -5.08 4.83
C LEU A 49 1.75 -4.15 5.12
N ALA A 50 1.81 -3.01 4.44
CA ALA A 50 2.82 -1.98 4.70
C ALA A 50 2.59 -1.28 6.05
N LEU A 51 1.34 -0.98 6.39
CA LEU A 51 0.96 -0.29 7.63
C LEU A 51 0.99 -1.22 8.85
N LEU A 52 0.72 -2.50 8.67
CA LEU A 52 0.48 -3.46 9.77
C LEU A 52 1.62 -3.53 10.80
N PRO A 53 2.90 -3.71 10.42
CA PRO A 53 3.98 -3.76 11.40
C PRO A 53 4.04 -2.50 12.27
N ARG A 54 3.96 -1.34 11.64
CA ARG A 54 4.04 -0.04 12.30
C ARG A 54 2.84 0.25 13.21
N LEU A 55 1.65 -0.26 12.87
CA LEU A 55 0.47 -0.18 13.73
C LEU A 55 0.64 -1.05 14.97
N LEU A 56 1.15 -2.29 14.81
CA LEU A 56 1.40 -3.21 15.92
C LEU A 56 2.51 -2.70 16.84
N GLU A 57 3.62 -2.18 16.31
CA GLU A 57 4.70 -1.55 17.07
C GLU A 57 4.21 -0.37 17.93
N ARG A 58 3.22 0.38 17.43
CA ARG A 58 2.56 1.48 18.17
C ARG A 58 1.50 0.98 19.16
N GLY A 59 1.34 -0.33 19.35
CA GLY A 59 0.39 -0.94 20.26
C GLY A 59 -1.07 -0.88 19.83
N TRP A 60 -1.35 -0.66 18.52
CA TRP A 60 -2.72 -0.65 18.02
C TRP A 60 -3.31 -2.05 17.93
N ARG A 61 -4.58 -2.19 18.28
CA ARG A 61 -5.36 -3.39 17.98
C ARG A 61 -5.86 -3.32 16.55
N VAL A 62 -5.52 -4.32 15.75
CA VAL A 62 -5.83 -4.34 14.32
C VAL A 62 -6.92 -5.37 14.01
N HIS A 63 -7.99 -4.90 13.39
CA HIS A 63 -9.07 -5.73 12.86
C HIS A 63 -9.12 -5.57 11.35
N TYR A 64 -9.35 -6.66 10.63
CA TYR A 64 -9.57 -6.61 9.18
C TYR A 64 -10.99 -7.05 8.85
N ILE A 65 -11.70 -6.28 8.03
CA ILE A 65 -13.06 -6.60 7.58
C ILE A 65 -13.01 -6.86 6.08
N GLY A 66 -13.27 -8.09 5.68
CA GLY A 66 -13.16 -8.55 4.29
C GLY A 66 -14.10 -9.70 3.97
N THR A 67 -13.98 -10.28 2.76
CA THR A 67 -14.86 -11.36 2.31
C THR A 67 -14.30 -12.75 2.62
N ALA A 68 -15.17 -13.77 2.62
CA ALA A 68 -14.76 -15.16 2.90
C ALA A 68 -13.85 -15.77 1.82
N GLY A 69 -14.07 -15.40 0.55
CA GLY A 69 -13.37 -15.98 -0.62
C GLY A 69 -12.51 -14.99 -1.38
N GLY A 70 -12.23 -13.81 -0.80
CA GLY A 70 -11.39 -12.81 -1.44
C GLY A 70 -9.90 -13.06 -1.22
N ILE A 71 -9.06 -12.49 -2.10
CA ILE A 71 -7.59 -12.55 -1.97
C ILE A 71 -7.12 -11.92 -0.66
N GLU A 72 -7.87 -10.94 -0.14
CA GLU A 72 -7.62 -10.27 1.12
C GLU A 72 -7.62 -11.24 2.30
N ARG A 73 -8.44 -12.30 2.27
CA ARG A 73 -8.46 -13.30 3.33
C ARG A 73 -7.14 -14.05 3.41
N GLY A 74 -6.66 -14.57 2.30
CA GLY A 74 -5.38 -15.30 2.26
C GLY A 74 -4.17 -14.46 2.65
N LEU A 75 -4.25 -13.13 2.46
CA LEU A 75 -3.15 -12.20 2.78
C LEU A 75 -3.19 -11.69 4.23
N MET A 76 -4.36 -11.64 4.88
CA MET A 76 -4.55 -10.98 6.18
C MET A 76 -4.97 -11.94 7.30
N GLU A 77 -5.73 -13.01 7.00
CA GLU A 77 -6.13 -13.99 8.00
C GLU A 77 -4.93 -14.81 8.46
N GLY A 78 -4.84 -15.08 9.76
CA GLY A 78 -3.71 -15.79 10.36
C GLY A 78 -2.46 -14.96 10.63
N ARG A 79 -2.39 -13.70 10.19
CA ARG A 79 -1.28 -12.83 10.56
C ARG A 79 -1.33 -12.46 12.03
N ALA A 80 -0.18 -12.51 12.68
CA ALA A 80 -0.04 -12.15 14.09
C ALA A 80 -0.59 -10.73 14.35
N GLY A 81 -1.41 -10.58 15.39
CA GLY A 81 -2.00 -9.29 15.78
C GLY A 81 -3.21 -8.84 14.97
N VAL A 82 -3.66 -9.60 13.96
CA VAL A 82 -4.83 -9.27 13.14
C VAL A 82 -6.02 -10.17 13.47
N ARG A 83 -7.19 -9.55 13.73
CA ARG A 83 -8.47 -10.27 13.86
C ARG A 83 -9.29 -10.06 12.59
N TYR A 84 -9.55 -11.13 11.85
CA TYR A 84 -10.31 -11.09 10.60
C TYR A 84 -11.82 -11.22 10.86
N HIS A 85 -12.62 -10.38 10.21
CA HIS A 85 -14.09 -10.41 10.26
C HIS A 85 -14.64 -10.59 8.85
N VAL A 86 -15.46 -11.62 8.67
CA VAL A 86 -16.04 -11.96 7.37
C VAL A 86 -17.33 -11.18 7.17
N ILE A 87 -17.47 -10.57 5.98
CA ILE A 87 -18.71 -9.98 5.49
C ILE A 87 -19.03 -10.49 4.09
N SER A 88 -20.30 -10.40 3.72
CA SER A 88 -20.76 -10.55 2.33
C SER A 88 -20.42 -9.30 1.54
N SER A 89 -20.10 -9.45 0.25
CA SER A 89 -19.93 -8.32 -0.66
C SER A 89 -20.43 -8.67 -2.05
N GLY A 90 -21.01 -7.71 -2.75
CA GLY A 90 -21.40 -7.82 -4.15
C GLY A 90 -20.35 -7.14 -5.03
N LYS A 91 -20.09 -7.71 -6.20
CA LYS A 91 -19.21 -7.13 -7.21
C LYS A 91 -20.02 -6.46 -8.29
N LEU A 92 -20.04 -5.13 -8.35
CA LEU A 92 -20.66 -4.40 -9.47
C LEU A 92 -19.90 -4.74 -10.77
N ARG A 93 -20.46 -5.67 -11.54
CA ARG A 93 -19.91 -6.07 -12.85
C ARG A 93 -20.41 -5.13 -13.92
N ARG A 94 -19.53 -4.75 -14.86
CA ARG A 94 -19.86 -3.88 -15.98
C ARG A 94 -20.56 -4.60 -17.13
N TYR A 95 -20.64 -5.94 -17.10
CA TYR A 95 -21.33 -6.77 -18.07
C TYR A 95 -22.58 -7.38 -17.47
N PHE A 96 -23.56 -7.68 -18.30
CA PHE A 96 -24.79 -8.32 -17.89
C PHE A 96 -24.48 -9.71 -17.30
N SER A 97 -24.92 -9.93 -16.07
CA SER A 97 -24.79 -11.20 -15.35
C SER A 97 -25.98 -11.35 -14.42
N LEU A 98 -26.59 -12.55 -14.37
CA LEU A 98 -27.66 -12.86 -13.42
C LEU A 98 -27.28 -12.60 -11.96
N ARG A 99 -25.97 -12.64 -11.66
CA ARG A 99 -25.44 -12.26 -10.34
C ARG A 99 -25.60 -10.78 -10.03
N ASN A 100 -25.77 -9.91 -11.02
CA ASN A 100 -26.06 -8.49 -10.79
C ASN A 100 -27.41 -8.27 -10.09
N LEU A 101 -28.35 -9.21 -10.20
CA LEU A 101 -29.64 -9.18 -9.49
C LEU A 101 -29.47 -9.53 -7.98
N THR A 102 -28.52 -10.39 -7.64
CA THR A 102 -28.26 -10.81 -6.24
C THR A 102 -27.24 -9.94 -5.54
N ASP A 103 -26.38 -9.25 -6.29
CA ASP A 103 -25.30 -8.42 -5.73
C ASP A 103 -25.81 -7.26 -4.85
N PRO A 104 -26.92 -6.55 -5.13
CA PRO A 104 -27.49 -5.55 -4.22
C PRO A 104 -27.85 -6.12 -2.85
N PHE A 105 -28.47 -7.31 -2.80
CA PHE A 105 -28.82 -7.99 -1.54
C PHE A 105 -27.56 -8.42 -0.77
N ARG A 106 -26.50 -8.86 -1.46
CA ARG A 106 -25.20 -9.17 -0.84
C ARG A 106 -24.52 -7.93 -0.28
N VAL A 107 -24.61 -6.80 -0.97
CA VAL A 107 -24.10 -5.51 -0.47
C VAL A 107 -24.88 -5.08 0.78
N ALA A 108 -26.21 -5.19 0.77
CA ALA A 108 -27.04 -4.89 1.94
C ALA A 108 -26.70 -5.82 3.12
N ALA A 109 -26.62 -7.13 2.89
CA ALA A 109 -26.21 -8.09 3.91
C ALA A 109 -24.79 -7.74 4.47
N GLY A 110 -23.86 -7.43 3.58
CA GLY A 110 -22.50 -7.00 3.96
C GLY A 110 -22.51 -5.72 4.79
N PHE A 111 -23.39 -4.77 4.49
CA PHE A 111 -23.55 -3.56 5.29
C PHE A 111 -24.01 -3.88 6.73
N PHE A 112 -25.04 -4.70 6.90
CA PHE A 112 -25.53 -5.08 8.23
C PHE A 112 -24.49 -5.89 9.01
N GLN A 113 -23.76 -6.81 8.32
CA GLN A 113 -22.67 -7.57 8.93
C GLN A 113 -21.52 -6.64 9.37
N ALA A 114 -21.10 -5.70 8.53
CA ALA A 114 -20.11 -4.70 8.85
C ALA A 114 -20.56 -3.80 10.01
N PHE A 115 -21.84 -3.38 9.99
CA PHE A 115 -22.42 -2.57 11.05
C PHE A 115 -22.38 -3.29 12.41
N ARG A 116 -22.71 -4.60 12.45
CA ARG A 116 -22.59 -5.41 13.68
C ARG A 116 -21.13 -5.61 14.11
N ALA A 117 -20.24 -5.91 13.15
CA ALA A 117 -18.81 -6.11 13.42
C ALA A 117 -18.20 -4.84 14.03
N LEU A 118 -18.41 -3.69 13.42
CA LEU A 118 -17.93 -2.39 13.90
C LEU A 118 -18.52 -2.03 15.28
N GLY A 119 -19.77 -2.43 15.56
CA GLY A 119 -20.39 -2.24 16.88
C GLY A 119 -19.77 -3.10 17.99
N LYS A 120 -19.26 -4.29 17.65
CA LYS A 120 -18.54 -5.16 18.58
C LYS A 120 -17.08 -4.72 18.77
N VAL A 121 -16.43 -4.36 17.68
CA VAL A 121 -15.00 -3.93 17.66
C VAL A 121 -14.82 -2.54 18.25
N LYS A 122 -15.76 -1.63 17.97
CA LYS A 122 -15.72 -0.20 18.36
C LYS A 122 -14.40 0.48 17.99
N PRO A 123 -13.95 0.38 16.72
CA PRO A 123 -12.66 0.94 16.35
C PRO A 123 -12.67 2.46 16.47
N ASP A 124 -11.50 3.04 16.74
CA ASP A 124 -11.33 4.50 16.80
C ASP A 124 -11.32 5.12 15.43
N VAL A 125 -10.83 4.38 14.42
CA VAL A 125 -10.78 4.81 13.03
C VAL A 125 -10.92 3.60 12.10
N VAL A 126 -11.48 3.82 10.90
CA VAL A 126 -11.49 2.85 9.79
C VAL A 126 -10.52 3.32 8.71
N PHE A 127 -9.64 2.44 8.24
CA PHE A 127 -8.82 2.66 7.05
C PHE A 127 -9.34 1.82 5.88
N SER A 128 -9.71 2.50 4.81
CA SER A 128 -10.26 1.89 3.60
C SER A 128 -9.32 2.05 2.43
N LYS A 129 -8.80 0.95 1.88
CA LYS A 129 -8.01 0.95 0.64
C LYS A 129 -8.88 0.91 -0.62
N GLY A 130 -10.21 0.80 -0.44
CA GLY A 130 -11.13 0.72 -1.56
C GLY A 130 -11.40 -0.71 -2.05
N GLY A 131 -11.84 -0.81 -3.29
CA GLY A 131 -12.46 -2.01 -3.80
C GLY A 131 -13.91 -2.14 -3.35
N PHE A 132 -14.67 -3.01 -4.03
CA PHE A 132 -16.10 -3.18 -3.75
C PHE A 132 -16.41 -3.73 -2.33
N VAL A 133 -15.43 -4.38 -1.71
CA VAL A 133 -15.51 -4.90 -0.33
C VAL A 133 -15.60 -3.78 0.69
N ALA A 134 -14.90 -2.67 0.44
CA ALA A 134 -14.82 -1.56 1.38
C ALA A 134 -16.10 -0.71 1.47
N VAL A 135 -16.89 -0.63 0.40
CA VAL A 135 -18.07 0.26 0.33
C VAL A 135 -19.08 0.02 1.47
N PRO A 136 -19.55 -1.22 1.74
CA PRO A 136 -20.47 -1.47 2.85
C PRO A 136 -19.84 -1.19 4.22
N VAL A 137 -18.53 -1.40 4.38
CA VAL A 137 -17.82 -1.13 5.64
C VAL A 137 -17.72 0.37 5.90
N VAL A 138 -17.36 1.15 4.89
CA VAL A 138 -17.24 2.62 4.98
C VAL A 138 -18.60 3.26 5.29
N ALA A 139 -19.66 2.81 4.63
CA ALA A 139 -21.02 3.29 4.89
C ALA A 139 -21.49 2.95 6.33
N ALA A 140 -21.20 1.72 6.79
CA ALA A 140 -21.51 1.29 8.16
C ALA A 140 -20.70 2.06 9.22
N ALA A 141 -19.43 2.36 8.95
CA ALA A 141 -18.59 3.17 9.82
C ALA A 141 -19.13 4.60 9.94
N TRP A 142 -19.47 5.22 8.80
CA TRP A 142 -20.07 6.56 8.79
C TRP A 142 -21.37 6.63 9.60
N LEU A 143 -22.28 5.65 9.44
CA LEU A 143 -23.53 5.62 10.20
C LEU A 143 -23.31 5.41 11.71
N ARG A 144 -22.17 4.83 12.09
CA ARG A 144 -21.76 4.68 13.51
C ARG A 144 -20.95 5.86 14.05
N GLY A 145 -20.76 6.93 13.27
CA GLY A 145 -19.92 8.05 13.67
C GLY A 145 -18.42 7.73 13.81
N ILE A 146 -17.97 6.59 13.22
CA ILE A 146 -16.56 6.21 13.24
C ILE A 146 -15.85 6.92 12.08
N PRO A 147 -14.80 7.72 12.34
CA PRO A 147 -14.07 8.41 11.29
C PRO A 147 -13.42 7.42 10.32
N VAL A 148 -13.48 7.76 9.03
CA VAL A 148 -12.92 6.93 7.95
C VAL A 148 -11.82 7.70 7.24
N LEU A 149 -10.63 7.10 7.14
CA LEU A 149 -9.57 7.46 6.21
C LEU A 149 -9.66 6.53 5.00
N ALA A 150 -10.03 7.06 3.83
CA ALA A 150 -9.92 6.31 2.58
C ALA A 150 -8.55 6.53 1.95
N HIS A 151 -8.10 5.63 1.10
CA HIS A 151 -6.87 5.77 0.32
C HIS A 151 -7.13 5.48 -1.15
N GLU A 152 -6.68 6.40 -2.03
CA GLU A 152 -6.69 6.23 -3.48
C GLU A 152 -5.26 6.13 -4.02
N SER A 153 -5.01 5.08 -4.78
CA SER A 153 -3.69 4.85 -5.40
C SER A 153 -3.59 5.39 -6.80
N ASP A 154 -4.66 5.36 -7.57
CA ASP A 154 -4.66 5.76 -8.97
C ASP A 154 -4.81 7.29 -9.10
N LEU A 155 -4.36 7.83 -10.24
CA LEU A 155 -4.51 9.26 -10.55
C LEU A 155 -5.98 9.70 -10.51
N THR A 156 -6.90 8.82 -10.93
CA THR A 156 -8.34 9.08 -10.91
C THR A 156 -9.06 8.08 -10.00
N PRO A 157 -9.88 8.57 -9.06
CA PRO A 157 -10.56 7.69 -8.11
C PRO A 157 -11.45 6.66 -8.79
N GLY A 158 -11.29 5.39 -8.40
CA GLY A 158 -12.17 4.31 -8.81
C GLY A 158 -13.58 4.47 -8.26
N LEU A 159 -14.58 3.78 -8.87
CA LEU A 159 -15.99 3.91 -8.47
C LEU A 159 -16.19 3.66 -6.96
N ALA A 160 -15.59 2.61 -6.42
CA ALA A 160 -15.68 2.29 -4.99
C ALA A 160 -15.12 3.43 -4.13
N ASN A 161 -13.98 4.01 -4.51
CA ASN A 161 -13.38 5.12 -3.79
C ASN A 161 -14.14 6.43 -3.98
N ARG A 162 -14.75 6.68 -5.15
CA ARG A 162 -15.66 7.82 -5.36
C ARG A 162 -16.88 7.74 -4.43
N ILE A 163 -17.43 6.55 -4.21
CA ILE A 163 -18.52 6.34 -3.25
C ILE A 163 -18.00 6.52 -1.82
N SER A 164 -16.89 5.86 -1.47
CA SER A 164 -16.30 5.90 -0.14
C SER A 164 -15.87 7.32 0.28
N ALA A 165 -15.37 8.14 -0.66
CA ALA A 165 -14.96 9.52 -0.42
C ALA A 165 -16.13 10.42 0.08
N LYS A 166 -17.39 10.08 -0.28
CA LYS A 166 -18.56 10.82 0.24
C LYS A 166 -18.69 10.66 1.77
N PHE A 167 -18.38 9.48 2.28
CA PHE A 167 -18.50 9.10 3.69
C PHE A 167 -17.19 9.25 4.48
N ALA A 168 -16.05 9.33 3.78
CA ALA A 168 -14.75 9.48 4.42
C ALA A 168 -14.57 10.90 5.01
N ARG A 169 -13.88 10.96 6.15
CA ARG A 169 -13.44 12.22 6.78
C ARG A 169 -12.27 12.83 6.00
N LYS A 170 -11.31 11.98 5.58
CA LYS A 170 -10.17 12.34 4.73
C LYS A 170 -9.93 11.22 3.71
N VAL A 171 -9.28 11.59 2.60
CA VAL A 171 -8.84 10.67 1.55
C VAL A 171 -7.35 10.90 1.31
N ALA A 172 -6.54 9.95 1.72
CA ALA A 172 -5.13 9.91 1.38
C ALA A 172 -4.98 9.55 -0.11
N ALA A 173 -4.12 10.22 -0.83
CA ALA A 173 -3.92 10.01 -2.26
C ALA A 173 -2.44 9.84 -2.59
N THR A 174 -2.16 8.90 -3.48
CA THR A 174 -0.80 8.64 -3.99
C THR A 174 -0.33 9.74 -4.95
N PHE A 175 -1.26 10.40 -5.64
CA PHE A 175 -0.97 11.47 -6.62
C PHE A 175 -1.42 12.83 -6.08
N PRO A 176 -0.59 13.88 -6.18
CA PRO A 176 -0.97 15.22 -5.74
C PRO A 176 -2.19 15.75 -6.51
N GLU A 177 -2.32 15.45 -7.81
CA GLU A 177 -3.46 15.85 -8.64
C GLU A 177 -4.76 15.19 -8.15
N CYS A 178 -4.69 13.93 -7.73
CA CYS A 178 -5.82 13.22 -7.13
C CYS A 178 -6.23 13.88 -5.81
N ALA A 179 -5.26 14.22 -4.96
CA ALA A 179 -5.53 14.93 -3.70
C ALA A 179 -6.18 16.29 -3.95
N ALA A 180 -5.68 17.08 -4.91
CA ALA A 180 -6.26 18.36 -5.29
C ALA A 180 -7.70 18.23 -5.80
N ALA A 181 -7.99 17.23 -6.65
CA ALA A 181 -9.33 16.95 -7.17
C ALA A 181 -10.34 16.54 -6.08
N LEU A 182 -9.89 16.00 -4.96
CA LEU A 182 -10.71 15.65 -3.81
C LEU A 182 -10.99 16.83 -2.86
N GLY A 183 -10.43 18.00 -3.13
CA GLY A 183 -10.64 19.24 -2.40
C GLY A 183 -10.26 19.12 -0.91
N LYS A 184 -11.06 19.67 0.00
CA LYS A 184 -10.77 19.71 1.45
C LYS A 184 -10.58 18.34 2.11
N LYS A 185 -11.05 17.26 1.48
CA LYS A 185 -10.88 15.89 1.98
C LYS A 185 -9.59 15.24 1.50
N GLY A 186 -9.04 15.67 0.36
CA GLY A 186 -7.83 15.12 -0.23
C GLY A 186 -6.58 15.50 0.54
N VAL A 187 -5.71 14.53 0.79
CA VAL A 187 -4.38 14.73 1.37
C VAL A 187 -3.38 13.94 0.54
N TYR A 188 -2.39 14.62 -0.03
CA TYR A 188 -1.29 13.94 -0.69
C TYR A 188 -0.42 13.25 0.36
N THR A 189 -0.25 11.95 0.25
CA THR A 189 0.54 11.15 1.20
C THR A 189 1.62 10.32 0.52
N GLY A 190 1.51 10.05 -0.77
CA GLY A 190 2.29 9.02 -1.43
C GLY A 190 1.73 7.61 -1.18
N THR A 191 2.54 6.60 -1.51
CA THR A 191 2.18 5.19 -1.40
C THR A 191 2.69 4.61 -0.09
N PRO A 192 1.86 3.93 0.73
CA PRO A 192 2.36 3.21 1.90
C PRO A 192 3.17 1.98 1.45
N MET A 193 4.37 1.83 1.98
CA MET A 193 5.35 0.86 1.53
C MET A 193 5.83 -0.07 2.64
N ARG A 194 6.08 -1.33 2.27
CA ARG A 194 6.69 -2.29 3.18
C ARG A 194 8.14 -1.89 3.47
N ALA A 195 8.49 -1.69 4.75
CA ALA A 195 9.85 -1.33 5.15
C ALA A 195 10.91 -2.32 4.62
N ALA A 196 10.55 -3.60 4.51
CA ALA A 196 11.42 -4.63 3.96
C ALA A 196 11.91 -4.34 2.54
N LEU A 197 11.18 -3.56 1.72
CA LEU A 197 11.62 -3.21 0.36
C LEU A 197 12.88 -2.36 0.35
N PHE A 198 13.16 -1.63 1.43
CA PHE A 198 14.35 -0.78 1.56
C PHE A 198 15.57 -1.52 2.15
N SER A 199 15.40 -2.75 2.65
CA SER A 199 16.46 -3.55 3.27
C SER A 199 17.06 -4.60 2.32
N GLY A 200 16.81 -4.47 1.02
CA GLY A 200 17.35 -5.38 0.00
C GLY A 200 18.88 -5.28 -0.13
N SER A 201 19.53 -6.41 -0.44
CA SER A 201 20.94 -6.49 -0.79
C SER A 201 21.10 -6.82 -2.27
N ARG A 202 21.84 -5.96 -3.01
CA ARG A 202 22.19 -6.20 -4.42
C ARG A 202 22.91 -7.54 -4.58
N GLU A 203 23.88 -7.82 -3.73
CA GLU A 203 24.68 -9.04 -3.76
C GLU A 203 23.82 -10.29 -3.64
N LYS A 204 22.88 -10.31 -2.68
CA LYS A 204 21.94 -11.44 -2.52
C LYS A 204 21.04 -11.60 -3.74
N GLY A 205 20.57 -10.50 -4.34
CA GLY A 205 19.74 -10.54 -5.54
C GLY A 205 20.49 -11.08 -6.75
N LEU A 206 21.75 -10.68 -6.95
CA LEU A 206 22.63 -11.22 -7.99
C LEU A 206 22.92 -12.71 -7.75
N SER A 207 23.26 -13.09 -6.53
CA SER A 207 23.52 -14.48 -6.16
C SER A 207 22.30 -15.39 -6.38
N LEU A 208 21.10 -14.92 -6.03
CA LEU A 208 19.85 -15.64 -6.29
C LEU A 208 19.67 -15.97 -7.78
N ALA A 209 20.02 -15.03 -8.63
CA ALA A 209 19.88 -15.16 -10.08
C ALA A 209 21.08 -15.85 -10.77
N GLY A 210 22.18 -16.07 -10.05
CA GLY A 210 23.43 -16.59 -10.63
C GLY A 210 24.15 -15.59 -11.54
N PHE A 211 23.98 -14.27 -11.30
CA PHE A 211 24.61 -13.23 -12.11
C PHE A 211 25.97 -12.81 -11.55
N ALA A 212 26.94 -12.57 -12.44
CA ALA A 212 28.29 -12.13 -12.05
C ALA A 212 28.34 -10.66 -11.59
N GLY A 213 27.35 -9.86 -11.99
CA GLY A 213 27.27 -8.44 -11.63
C GLY A 213 28.11 -7.48 -12.47
N ASP A 214 28.64 -7.96 -13.58
CA ASP A 214 29.43 -7.22 -14.57
C ASP A 214 28.57 -6.44 -15.57
N LYS A 215 27.29 -6.79 -15.66
CA LYS A 215 26.29 -6.14 -16.52
C LYS A 215 25.21 -5.42 -15.72
N PRO A 216 24.56 -4.39 -16.30
CA PRO A 216 23.35 -3.84 -15.72
C PRO A 216 22.24 -4.89 -15.69
N VAL A 217 21.39 -4.81 -14.66
CA VAL A 217 20.30 -5.76 -14.41
C VAL A 217 18.96 -5.13 -14.76
N LEU A 218 18.23 -5.73 -15.69
CA LEU A 218 16.83 -5.44 -15.96
C LEU A 218 15.95 -6.33 -15.08
N LEU A 219 15.07 -5.73 -14.27
CA LEU A 219 13.97 -6.44 -13.61
C LEU A 219 12.68 -6.25 -14.43
N MET A 220 12.06 -7.35 -14.87
CA MET A 220 10.70 -7.35 -15.37
C MET A 220 9.74 -7.92 -14.33
N MET A 221 8.69 -7.13 -13.95
CA MET A 221 7.59 -7.63 -13.13
C MET A 221 6.23 -7.05 -13.57
N GLY A 222 5.33 -7.94 -13.98
CA GLY A 222 4.00 -7.57 -14.51
C GLY A 222 2.85 -7.68 -13.49
N GLY A 223 3.17 -7.77 -12.19
CA GLY A 223 2.22 -8.07 -11.10
C GLY A 223 1.98 -9.56 -10.91
N SER A 224 1.22 -9.95 -9.86
CA SER A 224 1.03 -11.35 -9.41
C SER A 224 0.41 -12.27 -10.47
N GLN A 225 -0.37 -11.73 -11.40
CA GLN A 225 -0.95 -12.48 -12.52
C GLN A 225 -0.03 -12.53 -13.74
N GLY A 226 1.08 -11.78 -13.71
CA GLY A 226 1.98 -11.59 -14.84
C GLY A 226 1.34 -10.81 -15.99
N ALA A 227 2.15 -10.44 -16.97
CA ALA A 227 1.76 -9.64 -18.14
C ALA A 227 2.09 -10.40 -19.44
N GLN A 228 1.18 -11.26 -19.91
CA GLN A 228 1.44 -12.21 -21.01
C GLN A 228 2.08 -11.55 -22.25
N SER A 229 1.55 -10.43 -22.73
CA SER A 229 2.10 -9.72 -23.90
C SER A 229 3.51 -9.18 -23.64
N VAL A 230 3.77 -8.64 -22.44
CA VAL A 230 5.11 -8.13 -22.08
C VAL A 230 6.08 -9.28 -21.87
N ASN A 231 5.66 -10.39 -21.22
CA ASN A 231 6.47 -11.59 -21.07
C ASN A 231 6.91 -12.14 -22.43
N GLY A 232 5.97 -12.24 -23.40
CA GLY A 232 6.25 -12.71 -24.75
C GLY A 232 7.24 -11.82 -25.50
N ALA A 233 7.01 -10.50 -25.49
CA ALA A 233 7.90 -9.55 -26.14
C ALA A 233 9.31 -9.55 -25.52
N LEU A 234 9.41 -9.62 -24.17
CA LEU A 234 10.69 -9.69 -23.48
C LEU A 234 11.46 -10.95 -23.84
N ARG A 235 10.79 -12.13 -23.82
CA ARG A 235 11.43 -13.40 -24.18
C ARG A 235 11.95 -13.41 -25.59
N ALA A 236 11.17 -12.87 -26.54
CA ALA A 236 11.61 -12.73 -27.93
C ALA A 236 12.77 -11.73 -28.10
N ALA A 237 12.89 -10.73 -27.20
CA ALA A 237 13.97 -9.76 -27.23
C ALA A 237 15.26 -10.24 -26.51
N LEU A 238 15.25 -11.35 -25.76
CA LEU A 238 16.41 -11.83 -24.99
C LEU A 238 17.68 -11.96 -25.82
N PRO A 239 17.68 -12.51 -27.07
CA PRO A 239 18.92 -12.59 -27.85
C PRO A 239 19.59 -11.24 -28.12
N ALA A 240 18.81 -10.17 -28.21
CA ALA A 240 19.31 -8.82 -28.39
C ALA A 240 19.69 -8.11 -27.10
N LEU A 241 19.17 -8.56 -25.95
CA LEU A 241 19.37 -7.91 -24.63
C LEU A 241 20.49 -8.55 -23.82
N LEU A 242 20.60 -9.89 -23.81
CA LEU A 242 21.54 -10.62 -22.96
C LEU A 242 23.02 -10.33 -23.19
N PRO A 243 23.47 -9.93 -24.41
CA PRO A 243 24.84 -9.43 -24.58
C PRO A 243 25.14 -8.18 -23.75
N GLU A 244 24.14 -7.34 -23.48
CA GLU A 244 24.28 -5.99 -22.89
C GLU A 244 23.78 -5.88 -21.45
N MET A 245 22.90 -6.76 -21.00
CA MET A 245 22.29 -6.71 -19.67
C MET A 245 21.81 -8.08 -19.20
N ASP A 246 21.82 -8.31 -17.90
CA ASP A 246 21.20 -9.47 -17.28
C ASP A 246 19.71 -9.21 -17.01
N VAL A 247 18.89 -10.26 -17.05
CA VAL A 247 17.42 -10.13 -16.96
C VAL A 247 16.84 -10.97 -15.83
N LEU A 248 16.29 -10.31 -14.81
CA LEU A 248 15.43 -10.88 -13.78
C LEU A 248 13.98 -10.79 -14.24
N HIS A 249 13.30 -11.93 -14.44
CA HIS A 249 11.94 -11.98 -14.95
C HIS A 249 10.96 -12.61 -13.96
N LEU A 250 10.16 -11.79 -13.27
CA LEU A 250 9.02 -12.26 -12.48
C LEU A 250 7.80 -12.37 -13.38
N CYS A 251 7.64 -13.55 -13.99
CA CYS A 251 6.71 -13.75 -15.11
C CYS A 251 5.23 -13.92 -14.70
N GLY A 252 4.96 -14.15 -13.40
CA GLY A 252 3.62 -14.43 -12.87
C GLY A 252 3.30 -15.92 -12.81
N ARG A 253 2.31 -16.25 -11.97
CA ARG A 253 1.93 -17.62 -11.63
C ARG A 253 1.54 -18.43 -12.89
N GLY A 254 2.11 -19.64 -13.05
CA GLY A 254 1.87 -20.55 -14.16
C GLY A 254 2.44 -20.07 -15.50
N LYS A 255 3.46 -19.17 -15.49
CA LYS A 255 4.00 -18.57 -16.72
C LYS A 255 5.51 -18.72 -16.88
N LEU A 256 6.10 -19.70 -16.21
CA LEU A 256 7.47 -20.10 -16.51
C LEU A 256 7.57 -20.61 -17.94
N GLU A 257 8.72 -20.39 -18.56
CA GLU A 257 9.06 -20.94 -19.89
C GLU A 257 10.21 -21.94 -19.74
N PRO A 258 9.91 -23.24 -19.69
CA PRO A 258 10.91 -24.27 -19.40
C PRO A 258 12.07 -24.28 -20.40
N SER A 259 11.81 -23.92 -21.64
CA SER A 259 12.84 -23.89 -22.71
C SER A 259 13.93 -22.84 -22.47
N LEU A 260 13.68 -21.86 -21.63
CA LEU A 260 14.62 -20.80 -21.25
C LEU A 260 15.31 -21.05 -19.90
N ALA A 261 15.06 -22.20 -19.27
CA ALA A 261 15.74 -22.54 -18.02
C ALA A 261 17.26 -22.71 -18.24
N GLY A 262 18.06 -22.11 -17.35
CA GLY A 262 19.53 -22.16 -17.43
C GLY A 262 20.15 -21.29 -18.51
N THR A 263 19.36 -20.41 -19.18
CA THR A 263 19.93 -19.45 -20.15
C THR A 263 20.88 -18.48 -19.41
N PRO A 264 22.15 -18.37 -19.81
CA PRO A 264 23.09 -17.44 -19.18
C PRO A 264 22.61 -15.99 -19.22
N GLY A 265 22.66 -15.29 -18.05
CA GLY A 265 22.17 -13.92 -17.93
C GLY A 265 20.65 -13.77 -17.85
N TYR A 266 19.88 -14.88 -17.80
CA TYR A 266 18.43 -14.87 -17.67
C TYR A 266 17.95 -15.71 -16.50
N PHE A 267 17.29 -15.08 -15.56
CA PHE A 267 16.61 -15.73 -14.44
C PHE A 267 15.11 -15.51 -14.52
N GLN A 268 14.31 -16.55 -14.30
CA GLN A 268 12.86 -16.43 -14.24
C GLN A 268 12.28 -17.07 -12.99
N ALA A 269 11.27 -16.43 -12.41
CA ALA A 269 10.45 -16.94 -11.31
C ALA A 269 9.00 -16.53 -11.51
N GLU A 270 8.06 -17.33 -10.98
CA GLU A 270 6.63 -16.95 -11.00
C GLU A 270 6.33 -15.78 -10.07
N TYR A 271 6.87 -15.83 -8.88
CA TYR A 271 6.66 -14.88 -7.80
C TYR A 271 7.79 -14.99 -6.78
N LEU A 272 8.17 -13.87 -6.17
CA LEU A 272 9.09 -13.79 -5.05
C LEU A 272 8.42 -12.96 -3.93
N ASP A 273 8.60 -13.30 -2.68
CA ASP A 273 8.10 -12.55 -1.53
C ASP A 273 9.25 -12.07 -0.63
N GLU A 274 9.90 -12.97 0.06
CA GLU A 274 11.02 -12.65 0.96
C GLU A 274 12.26 -12.20 0.19
N GLU A 275 12.49 -12.72 -0.99
CA GLU A 275 13.62 -12.37 -1.86
C GLU A 275 13.37 -11.11 -2.71
N LEU A 276 12.12 -10.65 -2.83
CA LEU A 276 11.77 -9.50 -3.67
C LEU A 276 12.58 -8.23 -3.34
N PRO A 277 12.85 -7.88 -2.06
CA PRO A 277 13.71 -6.74 -1.74
C PRO A 277 15.12 -6.86 -2.34
N HIS A 278 15.70 -8.06 -2.34
CA HIS A 278 17.04 -8.31 -2.88
C HIS A 278 17.07 -8.18 -4.40
N VAL A 279 16.04 -8.71 -5.08
CA VAL A 279 15.86 -8.59 -6.53
C VAL A 279 15.65 -7.13 -6.95
N LEU A 280 14.84 -6.38 -6.19
CA LEU A 280 14.68 -4.93 -6.40
C LEU A 280 15.98 -4.17 -6.17
N ALA A 281 16.77 -4.55 -5.16
CA ALA A 281 18.09 -3.94 -4.91
C ALA A 281 19.07 -4.23 -6.05
N ALA A 282 19.03 -5.46 -6.63
CA ALA A 282 19.90 -5.86 -7.75
C ALA A 282 19.55 -5.10 -9.05
N ALA A 283 18.28 -4.76 -9.27
CA ALA A 283 17.81 -4.13 -10.49
C ALA A 283 18.38 -2.72 -10.71
N ASP A 284 18.92 -2.46 -11.88
CA ASP A 284 19.37 -1.12 -12.32
C ASP A 284 18.25 -0.37 -13.06
N ILE A 285 17.42 -1.09 -13.81
CA ILE A 285 16.24 -0.57 -14.52
C ILE A 285 15.08 -1.57 -14.39
N VAL A 286 13.85 -1.09 -14.56
CA VAL A 286 12.64 -1.90 -14.41
C VAL A 286 11.74 -1.81 -15.64
N LEU A 287 11.21 -2.95 -16.06
CA LEU A 287 10.12 -3.07 -17.04
C LEU A 287 8.85 -3.54 -16.30
N SER A 288 7.76 -2.79 -16.39
CA SER A 288 6.54 -3.17 -15.66
C SER A 288 5.26 -2.67 -16.34
N ARG A 289 4.13 -3.16 -15.83
CA ARG A 289 2.84 -2.50 -16.00
C ARG A 289 2.78 -1.22 -15.14
N ALA A 290 1.87 -0.32 -15.46
CA ALA A 290 1.71 0.96 -14.76
C ALA A 290 0.65 0.89 -13.62
N GLY A 291 0.67 -0.18 -12.83
CA GLY A 291 -0.15 -0.28 -11.62
C GLY A 291 0.36 0.67 -10.54
N ALA A 292 -0.51 1.50 -9.96
CA ALA A 292 -0.16 2.59 -9.06
C ALA A 292 0.74 2.16 -7.88
N THR A 293 0.48 1.01 -7.27
CA THR A 293 1.30 0.50 -6.16
C THR A 293 2.73 0.18 -6.63
N ALA A 294 2.87 -0.53 -7.76
CA ALA A 294 4.19 -0.93 -8.25
C ALA A 294 5.03 0.29 -8.69
N ILE A 295 4.42 1.23 -9.43
CA ILE A 295 5.15 2.44 -9.85
C ILE A 295 5.52 3.33 -8.67
N GLY A 296 4.70 3.34 -7.60
CA GLY A 296 5.04 4.01 -6.34
C GLY A 296 6.23 3.34 -5.64
N GLU A 297 6.27 2.00 -5.61
CA GLU A 297 7.41 1.24 -5.07
C GLU A 297 8.70 1.52 -5.86
N PHE A 298 8.64 1.51 -7.20
CA PHE A 298 9.82 1.84 -8.02
C PHE A 298 10.28 3.29 -7.85
N LEU A 299 9.34 4.23 -7.73
CA LEU A 299 9.65 5.63 -7.47
C LEU A 299 10.42 5.80 -6.16
N ALA A 300 9.90 5.24 -5.06
CA ALA A 300 10.52 5.36 -3.75
C ALA A 300 11.88 4.66 -3.66
N LEU A 301 12.08 3.60 -4.45
CA LEU A 301 13.38 2.92 -4.59
C LEU A 301 14.28 3.56 -5.65
N CYS A 302 13.88 4.68 -6.23
CA CYS A 302 14.59 5.38 -7.31
C CYS A 302 15.00 4.44 -8.46
N LYS A 303 14.06 3.57 -8.91
CA LYS A 303 14.29 2.63 -10.02
C LYS A 303 13.81 3.24 -11.33
N PRO A 304 14.72 3.55 -12.27
CA PRO A 304 14.34 3.96 -13.61
C PRO A 304 13.43 2.91 -14.24
N MET A 305 12.31 3.34 -14.81
CA MET A 305 11.27 2.42 -15.23
C MET A 305 10.76 2.68 -16.64
N LEU A 306 10.58 1.57 -17.39
CA LEU A 306 9.82 1.52 -18.63
C LEU A 306 8.44 0.93 -18.32
N LEU A 307 7.39 1.67 -18.59
CA LEU A 307 6.02 1.29 -18.30
C LEU A 307 5.29 0.90 -19.58
N VAL A 308 4.71 -0.30 -19.58
CA VAL A 308 3.82 -0.80 -20.64
C VAL A 308 2.40 -0.91 -20.06
N PRO A 309 1.59 0.15 -20.10
CA PRO A 309 0.26 0.13 -19.52
C PRO A 309 -0.68 -0.83 -20.25
N TYR A 310 -1.73 -1.32 -19.57
CA TYR A 310 -2.79 -2.05 -20.24
C TYR A 310 -3.50 -1.17 -21.28
N PRO A 311 -3.83 -1.72 -22.48
CA PRO A 311 -4.49 -0.96 -23.52
C PRO A 311 -5.91 -0.55 -23.12
N LYS A 312 -6.46 0.40 -23.85
CA LYS A 312 -7.88 0.78 -23.71
C LYS A 312 -8.76 -0.45 -23.99
N GLY A 313 -9.77 -0.66 -23.14
CA GLY A 313 -10.66 -1.82 -23.22
C GLY A 313 -10.27 -3.00 -22.34
N ALA A 314 -8.99 -3.26 -22.11
CA ALA A 314 -8.55 -4.28 -21.15
C ALA A 314 -8.61 -3.79 -19.69
N SER A 315 -8.61 -2.47 -19.47
CA SER A 315 -8.74 -1.83 -18.17
C SER A 315 -9.63 -0.57 -18.25
N ARG A 316 -9.81 0.14 -17.12
CA ARG A 316 -10.49 1.45 -17.10
C ARG A 316 -9.65 2.59 -17.70
N GLY A 317 -8.43 2.30 -18.13
CA GLY A 317 -7.47 3.29 -18.59
C GLY A 317 -6.64 3.93 -17.47
N ASP A 318 -6.82 3.51 -16.21
CA ASP A 318 -6.09 4.06 -15.06
C ASP A 318 -4.57 3.96 -15.26
N GLN A 319 -4.09 2.81 -15.76
CA GLN A 319 -2.66 2.60 -16.00
C GLN A 319 -2.08 3.52 -17.08
N ILE A 320 -2.86 3.85 -18.11
CA ILE A 320 -2.45 4.81 -19.14
C ILE A 320 -2.28 6.19 -18.52
N LEU A 321 -3.22 6.61 -17.66
CA LEU A 321 -3.17 7.90 -16.99
C LEU A 321 -2.00 7.96 -15.99
N ASN A 322 -1.81 6.93 -15.19
CA ASN A 322 -0.68 6.82 -14.25
C ASN A 322 0.65 6.91 -15.01
N ALA A 323 0.83 6.13 -16.09
CA ALA A 323 2.05 6.12 -16.89
C ALA A 323 2.34 7.48 -17.52
N ARG A 324 1.34 8.13 -18.09
CA ARG A 324 1.47 9.47 -18.70
C ARG A 324 1.85 10.53 -17.67
N ASN A 325 1.25 10.49 -16.48
CA ASN A 325 1.60 11.41 -15.40
C ASN A 325 3.07 11.26 -15.00
N PHE A 326 3.54 10.05 -14.81
CA PHE A 326 4.95 9.78 -14.48
C PHE A 326 5.89 10.19 -15.61
N ALA A 327 5.54 9.93 -16.87
CA ALA A 327 6.36 10.32 -18.02
C ALA A 327 6.46 11.85 -18.16
N ALA A 328 5.36 12.57 -17.99
CA ALA A 328 5.34 14.03 -18.05
C ALA A 328 6.23 14.70 -16.99
N ARG A 329 6.48 14.01 -15.89
CA ARG A 329 7.34 14.44 -14.77
C ARG A 329 8.78 13.91 -14.88
N GLY A 330 9.13 13.18 -15.95
CA GLY A 330 10.46 12.59 -16.13
C GLY A 330 10.74 11.38 -15.22
N LEU A 331 9.72 10.82 -14.57
CA LEU A 331 9.84 9.74 -13.58
C LEU A 331 9.79 8.34 -14.21
N ALA A 332 9.35 8.23 -15.47
CA ALA A 332 9.24 6.99 -16.23
C ALA A 332 9.35 7.23 -17.73
N ARG A 333 9.67 6.17 -18.49
CA ARG A 333 9.38 6.09 -19.94
C ARG A 333 8.14 5.23 -20.15
N VAL A 334 7.44 5.44 -21.26
CA VAL A 334 6.21 4.71 -21.60
C VAL A 334 6.35 4.12 -23.00
N LEU A 335 6.05 2.83 -23.11
CA LEU A 335 5.87 2.14 -24.39
C LEU A 335 4.41 1.65 -24.45
N PRO A 336 3.56 2.21 -25.32
CA PRO A 336 2.19 1.70 -25.50
C PRO A 336 2.19 0.23 -25.90
N GLN A 337 1.23 -0.55 -25.38
CA GLN A 337 1.18 -1.98 -25.69
C GLN A 337 0.92 -2.24 -27.19
N GLU A 338 0.27 -1.34 -27.88
CA GLU A 338 0.00 -1.38 -29.30
C GLU A 338 1.29 -1.27 -30.14
N GLU A 339 2.33 -0.68 -29.60
CA GLU A 339 3.65 -0.50 -30.22
C GLU A 339 4.67 -1.56 -29.74
N LEU A 340 4.25 -2.50 -28.87
CA LEU A 340 5.13 -3.45 -28.23
C LEU A 340 5.52 -4.57 -29.20
N THR A 341 6.75 -4.52 -29.70
CA THR A 341 7.45 -5.61 -30.41
C THR A 341 8.77 -5.91 -29.70
N PRO A 342 9.45 -7.03 -30.00
CA PRO A 342 10.79 -7.30 -29.45
C PRO A 342 11.79 -6.17 -29.74
N GLU A 343 11.74 -5.59 -30.93
CA GLU A 343 12.66 -4.55 -31.42
C GLU A 343 12.38 -3.22 -30.71
N THR A 344 11.11 -2.78 -30.65
CA THR A 344 10.74 -1.54 -29.97
C THR A 344 11.01 -1.63 -28.47
N LEU A 345 10.78 -2.80 -27.88
CA LEU A 345 11.10 -3.05 -26.48
C LEU A 345 12.60 -2.96 -26.20
N ALA A 346 13.43 -3.64 -27.01
CA ALA A 346 14.88 -3.59 -26.84
C ALA A 346 15.44 -2.17 -27.02
N SER A 347 14.95 -1.43 -28.02
CA SER A 347 15.32 -0.02 -28.22
C SER A 347 14.92 0.87 -27.02
N ALA A 348 13.68 0.71 -26.52
CA ALA A 348 13.20 1.48 -25.37
C ALA A 348 13.97 1.17 -24.08
N LEU A 349 14.38 -0.08 -23.86
CA LEU A 349 15.18 -0.49 -22.70
C LEU A 349 16.62 0.05 -22.76
N ARG A 350 17.25 0.08 -23.94
CA ARG A 350 18.55 0.74 -24.15
C ARG A 350 18.46 2.23 -23.84
N ALA A 351 17.47 2.90 -24.40
CA ALA A 351 17.24 4.33 -24.16
C ALA A 351 16.89 4.63 -22.68
N LEU A 352 16.25 3.69 -21.96
CA LEU A 352 16.02 3.81 -20.51
C LEU A 352 17.34 3.68 -19.75
N ARG A 353 18.15 2.66 -20.08
CA ARG A 353 19.47 2.45 -19.46
C ARG A 353 20.36 3.69 -19.60
N ASP A 354 20.46 4.20 -20.82
CA ASP A 354 21.31 5.35 -21.13
C ASP A 354 20.85 6.64 -20.45
N GLY A 355 19.53 6.79 -20.20
CA GLY A 355 18.95 7.92 -19.47
C GLY A 355 18.70 7.65 -17.98
N ALA A 356 19.19 6.53 -17.42
CA ALA A 356 18.82 6.07 -16.09
C ALA A 356 19.19 7.08 -14.97
N GLU A 357 20.38 7.68 -15.01
CA GLU A 357 20.80 8.64 -13.97
C GLU A 357 19.96 9.91 -13.96
N THR A 358 19.60 10.44 -15.12
CA THR A 358 18.71 11.61 -15.22
C THR A 358 17.35 11.29 -14.59
N MET A 359 16.80 10.09 -14.86
CA MET A 359 15.54 9.66 -14.28
C MET A 359 15.65 9.43 -12.76
N ARG A 360 16.74 8.82 -12.28
CA ARG A 360 16.98 8.68 -10.83
C ARG A 360 17.07 10.03 -10.13
N ALA A 361 17.71 11.01 -10.72
CA ALA A 361 17.80 12.35 -10.16
C ALA A 361 16.39 12.97 -10.02
N ALA A 362 15.55 12.86 -11.06
CA ALA A 362 14.15 13.29 -11.00
C ALA A 362 13.36 12.54 -9.92
N GLN A 363 13.52 11.22 -9.82
CA GLN A 363 12.85 10.39 -8.82
C GLN A 363 13.28 10.74 -7.38
N ARG A 364 14.56 11.04 -7.14
CA ARG A 364 15.06 11.48 -5.82
C ARG A 364 14.52 12.83 -5.39
N SER A 365 14.25 13.72 -6.34
CA SER A 365 13.69 15.05 -6.06
C SER A 365 12.18 15.04 -5.82
N GLU A 366 11.52 13.90 -6.05
CA GLU A 366 10.07 13.78 -5.93
C GLU A 366 9.64 13.70 -4.46
N PRO A 367 8.90 14.68 -3.93
CA PRO A 367 8.46 14.66 -2.54
C PRO A 367 7.38 13.60 -2.30
N GLY A 368 7.41 12.95 -1.14
CA GLY A 368 6.31 12.11 -0.66
C GLY A 368 6.14 10.80 -1.42
N ALA A 369 7.20 10.23 -2.02
CA ALA A 369 7.11 8.91 -2.67
C ALA A 369 6.70 7.80 -1.68
N GLU A 370 7.22 7.84 -0.44
CA GLU A 370 6.88 6.92 0.66
C GLU A 370 5.84 7.56 1.58
N GLY A 371 4.68 6.90 1.74
CA GLY A 371 3.50 7.46 2.40
C GLY A 371 3.13 6.84 3.75
N THR A 372 3.88 5.87 4.25
CA THR A 372 3.49 5.10 5.45
C THR A 372 3.32 6.01 6.67
N ASP A 373 4.30 6.85 6.97
CA ASP A 373 4.24 7.71 8.15
C ASP A 373 3.17 8.80 8.04
N ALA A 374 2.96 9.37 6.86
CA ALA A 374 1.89 10.34 6.62
C ALA A 374 0.49 9.72 6.85
N ILE A 375 0.28 8.49 6.38
CA ILE A 375 -0.99 7.77 6.61
C ILE A 375 -1.17 7.42 8.09
N LEU A 376 -0.11 6.97 8.78
CA LEU A 376 -0.14 6.68 10.22
C LEU A 376 -0.43 7.93 11.05
N ALA A 377 0.10 9.09 10.67
CA ALA A 377 -0.20 10.37 11.30
C ALA A 377 -1.68 10.74 11.15
N LEU A 378 -2.23 10.61 9.92
CA LEU A 378 -3.66 10.86 9.66
C LEU A 378 -4.57 9.89 10.44
N LEU A 379 -4.21 8.60 10.53
CA LEU A 379 -4.95 7.63 11.34
C LEU A 379 -4.94 8.02 12.82
N SER A 380 -3.79 8.44 13.33
CA SER A 380 -3.64 8.87 14.72
C SER A 380 -4.44 10.14 15.03
N GLN A 381 -4.45 11.11 14.11
CA GLN A 381 -5.25 12.33 14.21
C GLN A 381 -6.75 11.99 14.26
N LEU A 382 -7.23 11.22 13.27
CA LEU A 382 -8.66 10.88 13.18
C LEU A 382 -9.14 10.02 14.35
N ALA A 383 -8.28 9.15 14.90
CA ALA A 383 -8.59 8.37 16.08
C ALA A 383 -8.68 9.25 17.36
N GLY A 384 -7.94 10.37 17.43
CA GLY A 384 -8.04 11.36 18.50
C GLY A 384 -9.34 12.18 18.42
N GLU A 385 -9.77 12.58 17.24
CA GLU A 385 -10.99 13.36 17.02
C GLU A 385 -12.27 12.68 17.54
N LYS A 386 -12.29 11.35 17.65
CA LYS A 386 -13.41 10.58 18.21
C LYS A 386 -13.57 10.79 19.72
N GLY A 387 -12.48 11.07 20.43
CA GLY A 387 -12.49 11.30 21.89
C GLY A 387 -13.00 12.69 22.29
N GLU A 388 -12.99 13.67 21.37
CA GLU A 388 -13.39 15.06 21.65
C GLU A 388 -14.88 15.34 21.35
N THR A 389 -15.58 14.45 20.64
CA THR A 389 -16.99 14.61 20.21
C THR A 389 -17.97 13.68 20.94
N ALA A 390 -17.53 12.92 21.92
CA ALA A 390 -18.33 12.07 22.79
C ALA A 390 -18.41 12.69 24.20
#